data_90a6b30722e21893eb3ac0d9e7fba8f2
#
_entry.id   90a6b30722e21893eb3ac0d9e7fba8f2
#
_cell.length_a   1.000
_cell.length_b   1.000
_cell.length_c   1.000
_cell.angle_alpha   90.00
_cell.angle_beta   90.00
_cell.angle_gamma   90.00
#
_symmetry.space_group_name_H-M   'P 1'
#
loop_
_entity.id
_entity.type
_entity.pdbx_description
1 polymer ?
#
loop_
_entity_poly.entity_id
_entity_poly.type
_entity_poly.pdbx_seq_one_letter_code
_entity_poly.pdbx_strand_id
1 'polypeptide(L)'
;MLVLVASADRQQAIASAQQLGEQWQASGLFEKVQWDLQADLPALREQLLRGRLAMLSNADRTQLIEHPEAFIQQRVQALFDPFTGFSLVPSQDDWLGLTGRIQNSQPQRGAVQLDIGSGALIADADGKSWVLLRARTQGNAFDMKLPLRVAELLEQSREQVAKNDVQLLAASGLLYAASGQQQASREITWVGGGATVGILLLLLLAFRRWRVLLAFVPVLVGMLFGAVACVAWFGSMHVMTLVLGSSLIGVAVDYPLHYLSKSWSLKPWRSWPALRL
;
A
#
# COMPACT_ATOMS: atom_id res chain seq x y z
N MET A 1 -4.27 1.25 -2.29
CA MET A 1 -4.61 -0.01 -1.64
C MET A 1 -5.86 -0.56 -2.29
N LEU A 2 -5.88 -1.85 -2.60
CA LEU A 2 -7.05 -2.57 -3.08
C LEU A 2 -7.53 -3.49 -1.96
N VAL A 3 -8.83 -3.52 -1.75
CA VAL A 3 -9.48 -4.33 -0.72
C VAL A 3 -10.68 -5.03 -1.32
N LEU A 4 -10.85 -6.28 -0.96
CA LEU A 4 -11.98 -7.12 -1.33
C LEU A 4 -12.76 -7.46 -0.07
N VAL A 5 -14.04 -7.16 -0.11
CA VAL A 5 -15.00 -7.47 0.97
C VAL A 5 -15.93 -8.54 0.47
N ALA A 6 -15.99 -9.69 1.13
CA ALA A 6 -16.76 -10.83 0.66
C ALA A 6 -17.77 -11.33 1.69
N SER A 7 -18.94 -11.68 1.21
CA SER A 7 -19.97 -12.41 1.96
C SER A 7 -20.67 -13.43 1.06
N ALA A 8 -21.31 -14.43 1.65
CA ALA A 8 -22.21 -15.33 0.96
C ALA A 8 -23.46 -14.59 0.45
N ASP A 9 -23.88 -13.53 1.14
CA ASP A 9 -24.95 -12.63 0.69
C ASP A 9 -24.36 -11.39 0.00
N ARG A 10 -24.76 -11.19 -1.26
CA ARG A 10 -24.34 -10.07 -2.08
C ARG A 10 -24.70 -8.71 -1.49
N GLN A 11 -25.90 -8.56 -0.94
CA GLN A 11 -26.33 -7.30 -0.34
C GLN A 11 -25.53 -6.99 0.93
N GLN A 12 -25.22 -8.00 1.72
CA GLN A 12 -24.39 -7.87 2.91
C GLN A 12 -22.95 -7.47 2.53
N ALA A 13 -22.38 -8.03 1.47
CA ALA A 13 -21.06 -7.66 0.97
C ALA A 13 -21.00 -6.18 0.56
N ILE A 14 -22.02 -5.69 -0.16
CA ILE A 14 -22.14 -4.29 -0.59
C ILE A 14 -22.29 -3.36 0.63
N ALA A 15 -23.20 -3.67 1.54
CA ALA A 15 -23.43 -2.85 2.74
C ALA A 15 -22.18 -2.77 3.62
N SER A 16 -21.47 -3.89 3.79
CA SER A 16 -20.21 -3.93 4.55
C SER A 16 -19.10 -3.12 3.86
N ALA A 17 -18.99 -3.19 2.52
CA ALA A 17 -18.03 -2.40 1.76
C ALA A 17 -18.31 -0.90 1.86
N GLN A 18 -19.59 -0.50 1.81
CA GLN A 18 -20.02 0.88 2.02
C GLN A 18 -19.66 1.36 3.42
N GLN A 19 -20.05 0.63 4.46
CA GLN A 19 -19.78 0.98 5.84
C GLN A 19 -18.28 1.13 6.12
N LEU A 20 -17.48 0.19 5.62
CA LEU A 20 -16.01 0.26 5.71
C LEU A 20 -15.46 1.46 4.95
N GLY A 21 -15.98 1.75 3.76
CA GLY A 21 -15.58 2.89 2.95
C GLY A 21 -15.79 4.22 3.66
N GLU A 22 -16.97 4.41 4.26
CA GLU A 22 -17.33 5.60 5.04
C GLU A 22 -16.44 5.72 6.29
N GLN A 23 -16.27 4.64 7.03
CA GLN A 23 -15.44 4.59 8.23
C GLN A 23 -13.97 4.93 7.91
N TRP A 24 -13.43 4.39 6.84
CA TRP A 24 -12.05 4.64 6.42
C TRP A 24 -11.87 6.07 5.90
N GLN A 25 -12.83 6.59 5.16
CA GLN A 25 -12.80 8.00 4.73
C GLN A 25 -12.80 8.95 5.94
N ALA A 26 -13.57 8.62 6.99
CA ALA A 26 -13.63 9.41 8.23
C ALA A 26 -12.35 9.30 9.09
N SER A 27 -11.53 8.26 8.89
CA SER A 27 -10.29 8.04 9.66
C SER A 27 -9.20 9.10 9.41
N GLY A 28 -9.28 9.84 8.30
CA GLY A 28 -8.27 10.82 7.87
C GLY A 28 -6.95 10.23 7.38
N LEU A 29 -6.83 8.90 7.29
CA LEU A 29 -5.65 8.21 6.78
C LEU A 29 -5.64 8.12 5.25
N PHE A 30 -6.81 8.29 4.64
CA PHE A 30 -7.00 8.16 3.20
C PHE A 30 -7.43 9.50 2.58
N GLU A 31 -6.87 9.82 1.44
CA GLU A 31 -7.27 10.95 0.59
C GLU A 31 -8.64 10.67 -0.03
N LYS A 32 -8.82 9.45 -0.52
CA LYS A 32 -10.06 9.00 -1.17
C LYS A 32 -10.28 7.52 -0.94
N VAL A 33 -11.49 7.17 -0.53
CA VAL A 33 -11.96 5.78 -0.45
C VAL A 33 -13.15 5.65 -1.40
N GLN A 34 -13.07 4.66 -2.28
CA GLN A 34 -14.11 4.39 -3.29
C GLN A 34 -14.52 2.93 -3.22
N TRP A 35 -15.78 2.68 -2.99
CA TRP A 35 -16.41 1.36 -3.03
C TRP A 35 -17.37 1.25 -4.21
N ASP A 36 -17.73 2.39 -4.84
CA ASP A 36 -18.62 2.49 -5.98
C ASP A 36 -17.97 3.27 -7.14
N LEU A 37 -18.55 3.16 -8.31
CA LEU A 37 -18.16 3.90 -9.52
C LEU A 37 -19.20 4.97 -9.91
N GLN A 38 -20.20 5.25 -9.07
CA GLN A 38 -21.28 6.18 -9.46
C GLN A 38 -20.75 7.56 -9.84
N ALA A 39 -19.75 8.07 -9.12
CA ALA A 39 -19.12 9.34 -9.42
C ALA A 39 -18.34 9.36 -10.74
N ASP A 40 -17.84 8.20 -11.17
CA ASP A 40 -17.01 8.06 -12.38
C ASP A 40 -17.83 7.62 -13.62
N LEU A 41 -19.09 7.22 -13.44
CA LEU A 41 -19.96 6.76 -14.53
C LEU A 41 -20.15 7.79 -15.67
N PRO A 42 -20.36 9.09 -15.39
CA PRO A 42 -20.48 10.09 -16.45
C PRO A 42 -19.20 10.18 -17.30
N ALA A 43 -18.03 10.20 -16.66
CA ALA A 43 -16.73 10.26 -17.35
C ALA A 43 -16.50 8.97 -18.18
N LEU A 44 -16.85 7.81 -17.63
CA LEU A 44 -16.75 6.53 -18.33
C LEU A 44 -17.69 6.48 -19.57
N ARG A 45 -18.93 6.97 -19.44
CA ARG A 45 -19.87 7.09 -20.57
C ARG A 45 -19.32 7.99 -21.67
N GLU A 46 -18.80 9.14 -21.30
CA GLU A 46 -18.20 10.08 -22.25
C GLU A 46 -17.00 9.47 -22.97
N GLN A 47 -16.14 8.76 -22.25
CA GLN A 47 -14.98 8.06 -22.80
C GLN A 47 -15.38 6.95 -23.76
N LEU A 48 -16.39 6.14 -23.40
CA LEU A 48 -16.96 5.10 -24.26
C LEU A 48 -17.56 5.69 -25.53
N LEU A 49 -18.32 6.78 -25.43
CA LEU A 49 -18.91 7.47 -26.58
C LEU A 49 -17.85 8.03 -27.51
N ARG A 50 -16.80 8.66 -26.98
CA ARG A 50 -15.71 9.21 -27.80
C ARG A 50 -14.90 8.11 -28.49
N GLY A 51 -14.65 7.00 -27.80
CA GLY A 51 -13.84 5.89 -28.31
C GLY A 51 -14.61 4.82 -29.08
N ARG A 52 -15.95 4.92 -29.19
CA ARG A 52 -16.82 3.84 -29.66
C ARG A 52 -16.41 3.19 -31.00
N LEU A 53 -15.98 4.00 -31.96
CA LEU A 53 -15.54 3.49 -33.27
C LEU A 53 -14.17 2.76 -33.20
N ALA A 54 -13.28 3.26 -32.35
CA ALA A 54 -11.94 2.67 -32.17
C ALA A 54 -11.98 1.37 -31.38
N MET A 55 -12.94 1.22 -30.46
CA MET A 55 -13.08 0.05 -29.59
C MET A 55 -13.96 -1.09 -30.18
N LEU A 56 -14.59 -0.88 -31.32
CA LEU A 56 -15.33 -1.94 -32.01
C LEU A 56 -14.44 -3.13 -32.36
N SER A 57 -14.98 -4.34 -32.18
CA SER A 57 -14.33 -5.56 -32.65
C SER A 57 -14.16 -5.54 -34.18
N ASN A 58 -13.16 -6.26 -34.69
CA ASN A 58 -12.99 -6.36 -36.14
C ASN A 58 -14.25 -6.94 -36.82
N ALA A 59 -14.93 -7.91 -36.20
CA ALA A 59 -16.16 -8.50 -36.72
C ALA A 59 -17.29 -7.47 -36.82
N ASP A 60 -17.52 -6.67 -35.76
CA ASP A 60 -18.54 -5.63 -35.77
C ASP A 60 -18.23 -4.52 -36.76
N ARG A 61 -16.94 -4.19 -36.91
CA ARG A 61 -16.47 -3.19 -37.89
C ARG A 61 -16.70 -3.67 -39.33
N THR A 62 -16.35 -4.91 -39.63
CA THR A 62 -16.61 -5.53 -40.93
C THR A 62 -18.10 -5.58 -41.21
N GLN A 63 -18.93 -6.00 -40.25
CA GLN A 63 -20.37 -6.03 -40.40
C GLN A 63 -20.99 -4.65 -40.65
N LEU A 64 -20.49 -3.62 -39.97
CA LEU A 64 -20.93 -2.23 -40.16
C LEU A 64 -20.59 -1.69 -41.57
N ILE A 65 -19.44 -2.07 -42.11
CA ILE A 65 -18.94 -1.58 -43.42
C ILE A 65 -19.53 -2.37 -44.57
N GLU A 66 -19.52 -3.71 -44.50
CA GLU A 66 -19.88 -4.58 -45.59
C GLU A 66 -21.38 -4.92 -45.62
N HIS A 67 -22.05 -4.96 -44.46
CA HIS A 67 -23.44 -5.32 -44.31
C HIS A 67 -24.25 -4.36 -43.45
N PRO A 68 -24.28 -3.04 -43.78
CA PRO A 68 -24.92 -2.01 -42.95
C PRO A 68 -26.43 -2.25 -42.73
N GLU A 69 -27.12 -2.78 -43.71
CA GLU A 69 -28.57 -3.07 -43.58
C GLU A 69 -28.83 -4.15 -42.51
N ALA A 70 -28.06 -5.24 -42.55
CA ALA A 70 -28.16 -6.31 -41.56
C ALA A 70 -27.82 -5.80 -40.15
N PHE A 71 -26.81 -4.93 -40.04
CA PHE A 71 -26.44 -4.29 -38.79
C PHE A 71 -27.58 -3.43 -38.21
N ILE A 72 -28.22 -2.63 -39.04
CA ILE A 72 -29.37 -1.79 -38.62
C ILE A 72 -30.59 -2.66 -38.24
N GLN A 73 -30.89 -3.70 -39.00
CA GLN A 73 -32.00 -4.62 -38.67
C GLN A 73 -31.77 -5.29 -37.31
N GLN A 74 -30.60 -5.79 -37.03
CA GLN A 74 -30.24 -6.34 -35.72
C GLN A 74 -30.44 -5.29 -34.61
N ARG A 75 -30.02 -4.05 -34.86
CA ARG A 75 -30.20 -2.97 -33.90
C ARG A 75 -31.67 -2.65 -33.63
N VAL A 76 -32.47 -2.59 -34.65
CA VAL A 76 -33.93 -2.37 -34.53
C VAL A 76 -34.54 -3.50 -33.70
N GLN A 77 -34.22 -4.74 -33.99
CA GLN A 77 -34.69 -5.88 -33.20
C GLN A 77 -34.28 -5.77 -31.73
N ALA A 78 -33.02 -5.42 -31.49
CA ALA A 78 -32.49 -5.23 -30.11
C ALA A 78 -33.19 -4.10 -29.34
N LEU A 79 -33.71 -3.07 -29.98
CA LEU A 79 -34.45 -1.99 -29.32
C LEU A 79 -35.86 -2.44 -28.82
N PHE A 80 -36.45 -3.45 -29.46
CA PHE A 80 -37.75 -4.00 -29.10
C PHE A 80 -37.66 -5.27 -28.25
N ASP A 81 -36.45 -5.80 -28.03
CA ASP A 81 -36.24 -6.98 -27.20
C ASP A 81 -36.10 -6.55 -25.72
N PRO A 82 -37.05 -6.93 -24.85
CA PRO A 82 -36.97 -6.60 -23.41
C PRO A 82 -35.82 -7.28 -22.67
N PHE A 83 -35.18 -8.27 -23.28
CA PHE A 83 -34.04 -9.01 -22.73
C PHE A 83 -32.71 -8.53 -23.26
N THR A 84 -32.66 -7.47 -24.08
CA THR A 84 -31.39 -6.85 -24.49
C THR A 84 -30.66 -6.37 -23.27
N GLY A 85 -29.41 -6.85 -23.13
CA GLY A 85 -28.56 -6.54 -21.98
C GLY A 85 -28.44 -5.05 -21.72
N PHE A 86 -28.16 -4.73 -20.46
CA PHE A 86 -27.96 -3.36 -20.00
C PHE A 86 -26.79 -2.69 -20.73
N SER A 87 -27.05 -1.49 -21.26
CA SER A 87 -25.99 -0.62 -21.79
C SER A 87 -25.69 0.52 -20.82
N LEU A 88 -24.40 0.77 -20.54
CA LEU A 88 -23.95 1.92 -19.74
C LEU A 88 -24.35 3.26 -20.36
N VAL A 89 -24.52 3.29 -21.68
CA VAL A 89 -24.91 4.49 -22.44
C VAL A 89 -26.38 4.35 -22.84
N PRO A 90 -27.21 5.36 -22.53
CA PRO A 90 -28.61 5.38 -22.97
C PRO A 90 -28.72 5.28 -24.49
N SER A 91 -29.76 4.61 -24.99
CA SER A 91 -29.99 4.41 -26.44
C SER A 91 -30.15 5.70 -27.21
N GLN A 92 -30.59 6.77 -26.57
CA GLN A 92 -30.71 8.12 -27.17
C GLN A 92 -29.34 8.76 -27.49
N ASP A 93 -28.26 8.37 -26.79
CA ASP A 93 -26.90 8.86 -26.99
C ASP A 93 -26.09 7.90 -27.87
N ASP A 94 -26.54 6.65 -28.03
CA ASP A 94 -25.91 5.61 -28.85
C ASP A 94 -26.95 4.88 -29.72
N TRP A 95 -27.43 5.55 -30.74
CA TRP A 95 -28.45 5.04 -31.67
C TRP A 95 -28.06 3.70 -32.32
N LEU A 96 -26.79 3.57 -32.70
CA LEU A 96 -26.32 2.34 -33.35
C LEU A 96 -26.04 1.22 -32.36
N GLY A 97 -26.05 1.49 -31.04
CA GLY A 97 -25.78 0.49 -30.01
C GLY A 97 -24.34 0.00 -29.99
N LEU A 98 -23.40 0.82 -30.46
CA LEU A 98 -21.99 0.46 -30.56
C LEU A 98 -21.37 0.19 -29.20
N THR A 99 -21.74 0.99 -28.20
CA THR A 99 -21.24 0.83 -26.82
C THR A 99 -21.71 -0.49 -26.19
N GLY A 100 -22.95 -0.89 -26.43
CA GLY A 100 -23.46 -2.19 -25.99
C GLY A 100 -22.74 -3.37 -26.67
N ARG A 101 -22.42 -3.26 -27.97
CA ARG A 101 -21.62 -4.28 -28.67
C ARG A 101 -20.21 -4.36 -28.13
N ILE A 102 -19.55 -3.23 -27.84
CA ILE A 102 -18.23 -3.19 -27.22
C ILE A 102 -18.27 -3.91 -25.87
N GLN A 103 -19.26 -3.64 -25.03
CA GLN A 103 -19.42 -4.31 -23.74
C GLN A 103 -19.58 -5.83 -23.90
N ASN A 104 -20.38 -6.27 -24.87
CA ASN A 104 -20.63 -7.69 -25.12
C ASN A 104 -19.49 -8.39 -25.86
N SER A 105 -18.69 -7.65 -26.66
CA SER A 105 -17.56 -8.21 -27.42
C SER A 105 -16.29 -8.34 -26.57
N GLN A 106 -16.21 -7.61 -25.45
CA GLN A 106 -15.12 -7.85 -24.53
C GLN A 106 -15.30 -9.25 -23.91
N PRO A 107 -14.34 -10.16 -24.09
CA PRO A 107 -14.41 -11.44 -23.43
C PRO A 107 -14.64 -11.16 -21.94
N GLN A 108 -15.68 -11.78 -21.36
CA GLN A 108 -15.94 -11.76 -19.92
C GLN A 108 -14.77 -12.45 -19.17
N ARG A 109 -13.55 -12.01 -19.43
CA ARG A 109 -12.31 -12.53 -18.82
C ARG A 109 -12.08 -12.03 -17.42
N GLY A 110 -12.95 -11.14 -16.93
CA GLY A 110 -12.92 -10.70 -15.55
C GLY A 110 -14.19 -11.20 -14.85
N ALA A 111 -14.04 -11.96 -13.80
CA ALA A 111 -15.13 -12.31 -12.89
C ALA A 111 -15.80 -11.07 -12.25
N VAL A 112 -15.37 -9.85 -12.63
CA VAL A 112 -15.82 -8.59 -12.05
C VAL A 112 -16.93 -7.99 -12.89
N GLN A 113 -18.09 -7.79 -12.27
CA GLN A 113 -19.28 -7.17 -12.85
C GLN A 113 -19.58 -5.86 -12.12
N LEU A 114 -20.12 -4.87 -12.85
CA LEU A 114 -20.63 -3.65 -12.24
C LEU A 114 -22.08 -3.91 -11.80
N ASP A 115 -22.34 -3.78 -10.51
CA ASP A 115 -23.68 -3.77 -9.97
C ASP A 115 -24.30 -2.38 -10.15
N ILE A 116 -25.32 -2.30 -10.98
CA ILE A 116 -25.90 -1.02 -11.40
C ILE A 116 -26.64 -0.34 -10.25
N GLY A 117 -27.26 -1.12 -9.38
CA GLY A 117 -28.05 -0.60 -8.26
C GLY A 117 -27.18 0.12 -7.24
N SER A 118 -26.04 -0.47 -6.89
CA SER A 118 -25.09 0.08 -5.91
C SER A 118 -23.93 0.84 -6.55
N GLY A 119 -23.63 0.61 -7.84
CA GLY A 119 -22.42 1.10 -8.50
C GLY A 119 -21.15 0.36 -8.09
N ALA A 120 -21.26 -0.71 -7.32
CA ALA A 120 -20.11 -1.48 -6.85
C ALA A 120 -19.57 -2.41 -7.93
N LEU A 121 -18.25 -2.63 -7.91
CA LEU A 121 -17.61 -3.69 -8.69
C LEU A 121 -17.63 -4.98 -7.88
N ILE A 122 -18.28 -6.00 -8.42
CA ILE A 122 -18.49 -7.28 -7.74
C ILE A 122 -17.92 -8.41 -8.57
N ALA A 123 -17.26 -9.35 -7.91
CA ALA A 123 -16.83 -10.62 -8.48
C ALA A 123 -17.45 -11.77 -7.70
N ASP A 124 -18.04 -12.72 -8.38
CA ASP A 124 -18.56 -13.94 -7.75
C ASP A 124 -17.53 -15.05 -7.89
N ALA A 125 -17.02 -15.53 -6.77
CA ALA A 125 -16.03 -16.61 -6.70
C ALA A 125 -16.21 -17.40 -5.40
N ASP A 126 -15.99 -18.70 -5.46
CA ASP A 126 -16.02 -19.61 -4.30
C ASP A 126 -17.33 -19.54 -3.49
N GLY A 127 -18.46 -19.32 -4.16
CA GLY A 127 -19.78 -19.19 -3.53
C GLY A 127 -19.96 -17.91 -2.72
N LYS A 128 -19.13 -16.90 -2.93
CA LYS A 128 -19.19 -15.58 -2.30
C LYS A 128 -19.17 -14.48 -3.32
N SER A 129 -19.81 -13.37 -2.97
CA SER A 129 -19.73 -12.11 -3.73
C SER A 129 -18.66 -11.20 -3.12
N TRP A 130 -17.69 -10.84 -3.93
CA TRP A 130 -16.54 -10.02 -3.58
C TRP A 130 -16.73 -8.60 -4.09
N VAL A 131 -16.79 -7.64 -3.21
CA VAL A 131 -16.91 -6.21 -3.55
C VAL A 131 -15.53 -5.56 -3.50
N LEU A 132 -15.17 -4.84 -4.58
CA LEU A 132 -13.89 -4.13 -4.67
C LEU A 132 -13.99 -2.75 -4.03
N LEU A 133 -13.15 -2.50 -3.04
CA LEU A 133 -12.96 -1.21 -2.41
C LEU A 133 -11.55 -0.71 -2.72
N ARG A 134 -11.44 0.53 -3.17
CA ARG A 134 -10.16 1.19 -3.49
C ARG A 134 -9.91 2.32 -2.50
N ALA A 135 -8.76 2.29 -1.85
CA ALA A 135 -8.37 3.34 -0.91
C ALA A 135 -7.02 3.95 -1.31
N ARG A 136 -6.99 5.28 -1.44
CA ARG A 136 -5.80 6.07 -1.72
C ARG A 136 -5.36 6.75 -0.44
N THR A 137 -4.15 6.48 0.01
CA THR A 137 -3.58 7.06 1.24
C THR A 137 -3.05 8.46 1.01
N GLN A 138 -3.03 9.30 2.07
CA GLN A 138 -2.48 10.67 2.01
C GLN A 138 -0.95 10.71 1.96
N GLY A 139 -0.26 9.60 2.25
CA GLY A 139 1.19 9.48 2.23
C GLY A 139 1.67 8.26 1.46
N ASN A 140 2.96 8.01 1.51
CA ASN A 140 3.61 6.92 0.80
C ASN A 140 4.03 5.77 1.75
N ALA A 141 4.47 4.65 1.15
CA ALA A 141 4.89 3.45 1.89
C ALA A 141 6.16 3.65 2.73
N PHE A 142 6.91 4.74 2.52
CA PHE A 142 8.13 5.06 3.25
C PHE A 142 7.89 5.97 4.45
N ASP A 143 6.64 6.37 4.72
CA ASP A 143 6.28 7.06 5.95
C ASP A 143 6.47 6.12 7.15
N MET A 144 7.01 6.66 8.25
CA MET A 144 7.30 5.84 9.44
C MET A 144 6.07 5.43 10.23
N LYS A 145 4.96 6.16 10.12
CA LYS A 145 3.75 5.94 10.95
C LYS A 145 2.55 5.47 10.15
N LEU A 146 2.42 5.96 8.91
CA LEU A 146 1.24 5.70 8.09
C LEU A 146 1.04 4.21 7.80
N PRO A 147 2.07 3.42 7.40
CA PRO A 147 1.89 1.99 7.16
C PRO A 147 1.37 1.23 8.38
N LEU A 148 1.89 1.53 9.56
CA LEU A 148 1.48 0.89 10.81
C LEU A 148 0.04 1.24 11.17
N ARG A 149 -0.35 2.51 11.06
CA ARG A 149 -1.72 2.96 11.33
C ARG A 149 -2.74 2.34 10.37
N VAL A 150 -2.39 2.24 9.08
CA VAL A 150 -3.26 1.61 8.09
C VAL A 150 -3.38 0.11 8.34
N ALA A 151 -2.29 -0.57 8.73
CA ALA A 151 -2.32 -1.97 9.09
C ALA A 151 -3.19 -2.21 10.33
N GLU A 152 -3.08 -1.38 11.36
CA GLU A 152 -3.90 -1.45 12.57
C GLU A 152 -5.38 -1.23 12.26
N LEU A 153 -5.72 -0.21 11.47
CA LEU A 153 -7.10 0.04 11.04
C LEU A 153 -7.66 -1.14 10.24
N LEU A 154 -6.84 -1.76 9.39
CA LEU A 154 -7.24 -2.94 8.63
C LEU A 154 -7.55 -4.13 9.53
N GLU A 155 -6.71 -4.40 10.54
CA GLU A 155 -6.96 -5.50 11.49
C GLU A 155 -8.21 -5.25 12.32
N GLN A 156 -8.42 -4.03 12.83
CA GLN A 156 -9.66 -3.66 13.51
C GLN A 156 -10.88 -3.84 12.63
N SER A 157 -10.78 -3.41 11.36
CA SER A 157 -11.85 -3.60 10.37
C SER A 157 -12.11 -5.09 10.09
N ARG A 158 -11.06 -5.91 9.99
CA ARG A 158 -11.17 -7.35 9.79
C ARG A 158 -11.89 -8.05 10.94
N GLU A 159 -11.53 -7.70 12.18
CA GLU A 159 -12.22 -8.22 13.38
C GLU A 159 -13.68 -7.78 13.46
N GLN A 160 -13.96 -6.55 13.05
CA GLN A 160 -15.32 -6.01 13.05
C GLN A 160 -16.22 -6.75 12.04
N VAL A 161 -15.75 -6.94 10.80
CA VAL A 161 -16.56 -7.58 9.75
C VAL A 161 -16.64 -9.10 9.94
N ALA A 162 -15.64 -9.73 10.54
CA ALA A 162 -15.65 -11.16 10.82
C ALA A 162 -16.83 -11.57 11.73
N LYS A 163 -17.31 -10.69 12.60
CA LYS A 163 -18.49 -10.92 13.46
C LYS A 163 -19.77 -11.15 12.65
N ASN A 164 -19.81 -10.64 11.43
CA ASN A 164 -20.95 -10.75 10.51
C ASN A 164 -20.70 -11.76 9.39
N ASP A 165 -19.75 -12.68 9.54
CA ASP A 165 -19.36 -13.67 8.51
C ASP A 165 -18.91 -13.02 7.18
N VAL A 166 -18.31 -11.84 7.27
CA VAL A 166 -17.74 -11.11 6.15
C VAL A 166 -16.22 -11.26 6.15
N GLN A 167 -15.66 -11.59 5.00
CA GLN A 167 -14.21 -11.70 4.81
C GLN A 167 -13.64 -10.43 4.21
N LEU A 168 -12.46 -10.04 4.66
CA LEU A 168 -11.75 -8.87 4.17
C LEU A 168 -10.35 -9.28 3.73
N LEU A 169 -10.06 -9.11 2.44
CA LEU A 169 -8.73 -9.29 1.86
C LEU A 169 -8.19 -7.94 1.40
N ALA A 170 -6.94 -7.66 1.70
CA ALA A 170 -6.32 -6.40 1.30
C ALA A 170 -4.95 -6.64 0.67
N ALA A 171 -4.65 -5.91 -0.40
CA ALA A 171 -3.36 -5.93 -1.08
C ALA A 171 -2.84 -4.50 -1.27
N SER A 172 -1.64 -4.26 -0.76
CA SER A 172 -0.99 -2.95 -0.90
C SER A 172 0.51 -3.06 -0.57
N GLY A 173 1.34 -2.31 -1.30
CA GLY A 173 2.74 -2.11 -0.93
C GLY A 173 2.92 -1.50 0.46
N LEU A 174 1.92 -0.77 0.95
CA LEU A 174 1.91 -0.17 2.28
C LEU A 174 1.80 -1.22 3.39
N LEU A 175 1.07 -2.31 3.17
CA LEU A 175 0.97 -3.43 4.11
C LEU A 175 2.29 -4.23 4.17
N TYR A 176 2.96 -4.40 3.03
CA TYR A 176 4.31 -4.98 3.00
C TYR A 176 5.31 -4.09 3.75
N ALA A 177 5.21 -2.77 3.58
CA ALA A 177 6.05 -1.84 4.33
C ALA A 177 5.77 -1.93 5.84
N ALA A 178 4.51 -2.04 6.27
CA ALA A 178 4.15 -2.21 7.67
C ALA A 178 4.71 -3.51 8.27
N SER A 179 4.53 -4.64 7.57
CA SER A 179 5.07 -5.93 8.04
C SER A 179 6.58 -5.93 8.11
N GLY A 180 7.26 -5.39 7.08
CA GLY A 180 8.72 -5.23 7.07
C GLY A 180 9.21 -4.32 8.21
N GLN A 181 8.49 -3.24 8.50
CA GLN A 181 8.84 -2.32 9.59
C GLN A 181 8.65 -2.98 10.97
N GLN A 182 7.59 -3.74 11.18
CA GLN A 182 7.37 -4.50 12.41
C GLN A 182 8.46 -5.57 12.61
N GLN A 183 8.78 -6.31 11.56
CA GLN A 183 9.84 -7.31 11.60
C GLN A 183 11.21 -6.68 11.89
N ALA A 184 11.57 -5.61 11.16
CA ALA A 184 12.81 -4.89 11.40
C ALA A 184 12.91 -4.35 12.82
N SER A 185 11.83 -3.77 13.37
CA SER A 185 11.80 -3.28 14.75
C SER A 185 12.03 -4.41 15.76
N ARG A 186 11.41 -5.57 15.55
CA ARG A 186 11.61 -6.74 16.40
C ARG A 186 13.05 -7.27 16.33
N GLU A 187 13.61 -7.38 15.13
CA GLU A 187 14.98 -7.83 14.92
C GLU A 187 15.99 -6.85 15.53
N ILE A 188 15.80 -5.54 15.33
CA ILE A 188 16.66 -4.50 15.95
C ILE A 188 16.62 -4.61 17.47
N THR A 189 15.46 -4.86 18.08
CA THR A 189 15.34 -4.97 19.53
C THR A 189 16.01 -6.23 20.06
N TRP A 190 15.78 -7.40 19.46
CA TRP A 190 16.31 -8.66 19.95
C TRP A 190 17.76 -8.91 19.56
N VAL A 191 18.09 -8.76 18.28
CA VAL A 191 19.45 -9.01 17.77
C VAL A 191 20.36 -7.84 18.12
N GLY A 192 19.94 -6.61 17.85
CA GLY A 192 20.71 -5.41 18.15
C GLY A 192 20.91 -5.21 19.66
N GLY A 193 19.83 -5.38 20.45
CA GLY A 193 19.90 -5.33 21.91
C GLY A 193 20.79 -6.43 22.49
N GLY A 194 20.62 -7.67 22.04
CA GLY A 194 21.44 -8.79 22.46
C GLY A 194 22.91 -8.62 22.11
N ALA A 195 23.22 -8.16 20.88
CA ALA A 195 24.58 -7.88 20.44
C ALA A 195 25.19 -6.75 21.26
N THR A 196 24.45 -5.67 21.53
CA THR A 196 24.91 -4.55 22.35
C THR A 196 25.27 -5.00 23.76
N VAL A 197 24.38 -5.76 24.41
CA VAL A 197 24.63 -6.33 25.74
C VAL A 197 25.84 -7.26 25.70
N GLY A 198 25.96 -8.11 24.68
CA GLY A 198 27.10 -9.01 24.48
C GLY A 198 28.41 -8.26 24.36
N ILE A 199 28.45 -7.19 23.54
CA ILE A 199 29.66 -6.35 23.38
C ILE A 199 30.01 -5.64 24.69
N LEU A 200 29.03 -5.10 25.42
CA LEU A 200 29.26 -4.43 26.70
C LEU A 200 29.83 -5.40 27.74
N LEU A 201 29.26 -6.63 27.82
CA LEU A 201 29.76 -7.68 28.71
C LEU A 201 31.19 -8.10 28.34
N LEU A 202 31.45 -8.30 27.05
CA LEU A 202 32.77 -8.66 26.56
C LEU A 202 33.82 -7.59 26.89
N LEU A 203 33.48 -6.31 26.69
CA LEU A 203 34.37 -5.19 27.06
C LEU A 203 34.60 -5.11 28.57
N LEU A 204 33.57 -5.28 29.38
CA LEU A 204 33.74 -5.32 30.85
C LEU A 204 34.65 -6.47 31.30
N LEU A 205 34.53 -7.63 30.66
CA LEU A 205 35.30 -8.82 30.95
C LEU A 205 36.77 -8.65 30.52
N ALA A 206 37.01 -8.08 29.33
CA ALA A 206 38.33 -7.83 28.78
C ALA A 206 39.09 -6.77 29.57
N PHE A 207 38.46 -5.66 29.89
CA PHE A 207 39.11 -4.54 30.57
C PHE A 207 38.94 -4.56 32.10
N ARG A 208 38.02 -5.37 32.61
CA ARG A 208 37.75 -5.54 34.05
C ARG A 208 37.49 -4.23 34.81
N ARG A 209 37.08 -3.15 34.12
CA ARG A 209 36.80 -1.84 34.68
C ARG A 209 35.59 -1.23 34.03
N TRP A 210 34.62 -0.82 34.84
CA TRP A 210 33.36 -0.22 34.35
C TRP A 210 33.57 1.10 33.57
N ARG A 211 34.70 1.78 33.79
CA ARG A 211 35.08 3.03 33.08
C ARG A 211 35.21 2.83 31.56
N VAL A 212 35.36 1.61 31.07
CA VAL A 212 35.38 1.32 29.63
C VAL A 212 34.09 1.74 28.96
N LEU A 213 32.96 1.73 29.68
CA LEU A 213 31.67 2.15 29.16
C LEU A 213 31.65 3.64 28.79
N LEU A 214 32.53 4.46 29.36
CA LEU A 214 32.67 5.87 28.97
C LEU A 214 33.14 6.05 27.53
N ALA A 215 33.72 5.02 26.90
CA ALA A 215 34.06 5.03 25.48
C ALA A 215 32.83 5.19 24.56
N PHE A 216 31.67 4.79 25.03
CA PHE A 216 30.43 4.92 24.25
C PHE A 216 29.82 6.33 24.33
N VAL A 217 30.19 7.12 25.31
CA VAL A 217 29.64 8.48 25.48
C VAL A 217 29.89 9.37 24.26
N PRO A 218 31.11 9.48 23.70
CA PRO A 218 31.33 10.27 22.50
C PRO A 218 30.53 9.80 21.30
N VAL A 219 30.35 8.47 21.17
CA VAL A 219 29.57 7.87 20.06
C VAL A 219 28.11 8.21 20.20
N LEU A 220 27.54 8.09 21.40
CA LEU A 220 26.13 8.45 21.68
C LEU A 220 25.90 9.95 21.48
N VAL A 221 26.81 10.79 21.95
CA VAL A 221 26.73 12.24 21.75
C VAL A 221 26.78 12.58 20.26
N GLY A 222 27.73 12.01 19.51
CA GLY A 222 27.83 12.20 18.06
C GLY A 222 26.57 11.76 17.30
N MET A 223 26.00 10.63 17.68
CA MET A 223 24.76 10.11 17.09
C MET A 223 23.57 11.04 17.37
N LEU A 224 23.44 11.52 18.61
CA LEU A 224 22.40 12.45 19.01
C LEU A 224 22.51 13.78 18.24
N PHE A 225 23.72 14.35 18.19
CA PHE A 225 23.98 15.57 17.42
C PHE A 225 23.70 15.40 15.93
N GLY A 226 24.12 14.28 15.34
CA GLY A 226 23.85 13.97 13.93
C GLY A 226 22.35 13.86 13.65
N ALA A 227 21.58 13.19 14.52
CA ALA A 227 20.14 13.08 14.39
C ALA A 227 19.44 14.45 14.52
N VAL A 228 19.80 15.24 15.52
CA VAL A 228 19.25 16.60 15.72
C VAL A 228 19.58 17.50 14.54
N ALA A 229 20.83 17.49 14.04
CA ALA A 229 21.24 18.28 12.89
C ALA A 229 20.47 17.88 11.62
N CYS A 230 20.28 16.57 11.40
CA CYS A 230 19.50 16.06 10.27
C CYS A 230 18.05 16.55 10.32
N VAL A 231 17.39 16.44 11.46
CA VAL A 231 16.01 16.90 11.62
C VAL A 231 15.91 18.43 11.50
N ALA A 232 16.88 19.17 12.08
CA ALA A 232 16.88 20.64 12.01
C ALA A 232 17.10 21.17 10.59
N TRP A 233 17.88 20.46 9.78
CA TRP A 233 18.21 20.92 8.41
C TRP A 233 17.21 20.44 7.36
N PHE A 234 16.72 19.20 7.49
CA PHE A 234 15.85 18.57 6.48
C PHE A 234 14.40 18.44 6.92
N GLY A 235 14.04 18.83 8.14
CA GLY A 235 12.68 18.76 8.69
C GLY A 235 12.21 17.33 9.02
N SER A 236 12.85 16.30 8.46
CA SER A 236 12.52 14.89 8.69
C SER A 236 13.76 14.03 8.49
N MET A 237 13.74 12.84 9.10
CA MET A 237 14.83 11.87 8.96
C MET A 237 14.30 10.64 8.19
N HIS A 238 14.95 10.32 7.07
CA HIS A 238 14.66 9.13 6.28
C HIS A 238 15.23 7.87 6.94
N VAL A 239 14.50 6.76 6.89
CA VAL A 239 14.97 5.45 7.40
C VAL A 239 16.31 5.05 6.78
N MET A 240 16.51 5.31 5.48
CA MET A 240 17.81 5.05 4.82
C MET A 240 18.98 5.83 5.41
N THR A 241 18.75 7.07 5.85
CA THR A 241 19.78 7.88 6.53
C THR A 241 20.16 7.25 7.88
N LEU A 242 19.18 6.69 8.59
CA LEU A 242 19.39 6.00 9.86
C LEU A 242 20.18 4.69 9.64
N VAL A 243 19.85 3.91 8.62
CA VAL A 243 20.55 2.66 8.28
C VAL A 243 22.00 2.94 7.88
N LEU A 244 22.24 3.87 6.97
CA LEU A 244 23.58 4.25 6.53
C LEU A 244 24.39 4.88 7.67
N GLY A 245 23.76 5.75 8.47
CA GLY A 245 24.42 6.38 9.64
C GLY A 245 24.80 5.35 10.70
N SER A 246 23.94 4.36 10.96
CA SER A 246 24.22 3.31 11.95
C SER A 246 25.40 2.41 11.54
N SER A 247 25.63 2.19 10.25
CA SER A 247 26.78 1.40 9.76
C SER A 247 28.14 2.05 10.10
N LEU A 248 28.17 3.39 10.21
CA LEU A 248 29.38 4.13 10.58
C LEU A 248 29.68 4.09 12.08
N ILE A 249 28.72 3.70 12.92
CA ILE A 249 28.90 3.60 14.38
C ILE A 249 29.96 2.55 14.72
N GLY A 250 30.01 1.43 13.98
CA GLY A 250 31.05 0.41 14.17
C GLY A 250 32.47 0.98 14.06
N VAL A 251 32.70 1.80 13.03
CA VAL A 251 33.99 2.47 12.82
C VAL A 251 34.24 3.52 13.90
N ALA A 252 33.21 4.27 14.30
CA ALA A 252 33.33 5.32 15.31
C ALA A 252 33.68 4.78 16.71
N VAL A 253 33.23 3.56 17.04
CA VAL A 253 33.53 2.89 18.32
C VAL A 253 35.00 2.44 18.40
N ASP A 254 35.66 2.14 17.28
CA ASP A 254 37.03 1.67 17.25
C ASP A 254 38.01 2.72 17.79
N TYR A 255 37.79 4.00 17.53
CA TYR A 255 38.66 5.09 18.00
C TYR A 255 38.74 5.19 19.54
N PRO A 256 37.61 5.29 20.28
CA PRO A 256 37.64 5.28 21.74
C PRO A 256 38.23 4.00 22.33
N LEU A 257 37.96 2.84 21.73
CA LEU A 257 38.51 1.56 22.21
C LEU A 257 40.01 1.48 22.00
N HIS A 258 40.50 1.93 20.85
CA HIS A 258 41.93 2.00 20.58
C HIS A 258 42.66 2.96 21.53
N TYR A 259 42.06 4.11 21.81
CA TYR A 259 42.50 5.08 22.79
C TYR A 259 42.64 4.45 24.19
N LEU A 260 41.60 3.77 24.66
CA LEU A 260 41.57 3.14 25.97
C LEU A 260 42.56 1.99 26.09
N SER A 261 42.71 1.14 25.08
CA SER A 261 43.64 0.01 25.08
C SER A 261 45.09 0.47 25.22
N LYS A 262 45.45 1.55 24.52
CA LYS A 262 46.82 2.14 24.62
C LYS A 262 47.03 2.95 25.87
N SER A 263 46.01 3.67 26.36
CA SER A 263 46.13 4.49 27.59
C SER A 263 46.39 3.64 28.84
N TRP A 264 45.99 2.38 28.85
CA TRP A 264 46.19 1.46 29.98
C TRP A 264 47.49 0.69 29.94
N SER A 265 48.15 0.58 28.81
CA SER A 265 49.42 -0.12 28.64
C SER A 265 50.63 0.78 28.90
N LEU A 266 50.46 2.11 28.87
CA LEU A 266 51.57 3.07 29.00
C LEU A 266 51.52 3.79 30.36
N LYS A 267 52.65 3.74 31.11
CA LYS A 267 52.91 4.53 32.32
C LYS A 267 54.14 5.41 32.06
N PRO A 268 54.11 6.76 32.08
CA PRO A 268 52.91 7.60 32.14
C PRO A 268 52.11 7.61 30.83
N TRP A 269 50.85 7.98 30.88
CA TRP A 269 49.91 8.00 29.79
C TRP A 269 50.39 8.87 28.60
N ARG A 270 50.77 8.24 27.49
CA ARG A 270 51.28 8.87 26.25
C ARG A 270 50.59 8.30 25.00
N SER A 271 49.26 8.21 25.01
CA SER A 271 48.51 7.70 23.87
C SER A 271 48.36 8.69 22.71
N TRP A 272 48.61 9.99 22.97
CA TRP A 272 48.41 11.07 21.99
C TRP A 272 49.25 10.94 20.71
N PRO A 273 50.53 10.55 20.72
CA PRO A 273 51.29 10.34 19.49
C PRO A 273 50.81 9.19 18.62
N ALA A 274 50.12 8.19 19.21
CA ALA A 274 49.60 7.02 18.49
C ALA A 274 48.23 7.26 17.82
N LEU A 275 47.60 8.38 18.13
CA LEU A 275 46.31 8.80 17.52
C LEU A 275 46.53 9.78 16.35
N ARG A 276 47.77 10.17 16.07
CA ARG A 276 48.14 11.08 14.97
C ARG A 276 48.38 10.36 13.64
N LEU A 277 48.16 9.06 13.56
CA LEU A 277 48.17 8.29 12.33
C LEU A 277 46.76 8.29 11.73
#